data_c2228ef8d07e53dfb912c3ce05d7cd1e
#
_entry.id   c2228ef8d07e53dfb912c3ce05d7cd1e
#
_cell.length_a   1.000
_cell.length_b   1.000
_cell.length_c   1.000
_cell.angle_alpha   90.00
_cell.angle_beta   90.00
_cell.angle_gamma   90.00
#
_symmetry.space_group_name_H-M   'P 1'
#
loop_
_entity.id
_entity.type
_entity.pdbx_description
1 polymer ?
#
loop_
_entity_poly.entity_id
_entity_poly.type
_entity_poly.pdbx_seq_one_letter_code
_entity_poly.pdbx_strand_id
1 'polypeptide(L)'
;MTKIEYVTSKDKDFWYSLDKHLPEKEFENKVQRKQGYVLFADGKPVGLLRYNLFWDNTPFCTLLFVDWQEQHKGYGQQLLNHWEQDM
;
A
#
# COMPACT_ATOMS: atom_id res chain seq x y z
N MET A 1 12.53 0.29 -13.07
CA MET A 1 11.41 -0.66 -13.23
C MET A 1 10.62 -0.72 -11.93
N THR A 2 9.31 -0.66 -12.01
CA THR A 2 8.45 -0.70 -10.83
C THR A 2 7.76 -2.05 -10.70
N LYS A 3 7.46 -2.44 -9.44
CA LYS A 3 6.77 -3.67 -9.13
C LYS A 3 5.85 -3.41 -7.95
N ILE A 4 4.62 -3.91 -8.01
CA ILE A 4 3.65 -3.77 -6.94
C ILE A 4 3.32 -5.16 -6.40
N GLU A 5 3.44 -5.32 -5.08
CA GLU A 5 3.17 -6.58 -4.40
C GLU A 5 2.27 -6.35 -3.21
N TYR A 6 1.60 -7.42 -2.77
CA TYR A 6 0.87 -7.36 -1.50
C TYR A 6 1.85 -7.10 -0.36
N VAL A 7 1.41 -6.31 0.63
CA VAL A 7 2.22 -6.03 1.81
C VAL A 7 2.50 -7.33 2.56
N THR A 8 3.73 -7.44 3.08
CA THR A 8 4.14 -8.57 3.92
C THR A 8 4.68 -8.03 5.25
N SER A 9 4.88 -8.93 6.20
CA SER A 9 5.46 -8.55 7.50
C SER A 9 6.88 -7.98 7.37
N LYS A 10 7.58 -8.29 6.27
CA LYS A 10 8.90 -7.75 5.99
C LYS A 10 8.87 -6.26 5.65
N ASP A 11 7.70 -5.76 5.26
CA ASP A 11 7.54 -4.36 4.86
C ASP A 11 7.17 -3.44 6.03
N LYS A 12 7.14 -3.96 7.25
CA LYS A 12 6.66 -3.24 8.42
C LYS A 12 7.41 -1.93 8.66
N ASP A 13 8.73 -1.96 8.60
CA ASP A 13 9.54 -0.78 8.86
C ASP A 13 9.27 0.31 7.82
N PHE A 14 9.23 -0.08 6.55
CA PHE A 14 8.89 0.86 5.49
C PHE A 14 7.47 1.41 5.68
N TRP A 15 6.52 0.52 5.97
CA TRP A 15 5.12 0.91 6.14
C TRP A 15 4.99 2.00 7.19
N TYR A 16 5.59 1.78 8.37
CA TYR A 16 5.49 2.74 9.47
C TYR A 16 6.33 4.00 9.26
N SER A 17 7.23 4.01 8.29
CA SER A 17 7.93 5.25 7.92
C SER A 17 6.98 6.26 7.27
N LEU A 18 5.90 5.78 6.65
CA LEU A 18 4.92 6.62 5.98
C LEU A 18 3.58 6.67 6.72
N ASP A 19 3.09 5.52 7.19
CA ASP A 19 1.79 5.39 7.87
C ASP A 19 2.04 5.17 9.36
N LYS A 20 2.31 6.25 10.08
CA LYS A 20 2.81 6.18 11.46
C LYS A 20 1.73 5.90 12.49
N HIS A 21 0.46 6.05 12.12
CA HIS A 21 -0.65 5.96 13.07
C HIS A 21 -1.44 4.66 12.96
N LEU A 22 -1.07 3.77 12.07
CA LEU A 22 -1.78 2.50 11.93
C LEU A 22 -1.45 1.59 13.11
N PRO A 23 -2.46 1.11 13.88
CA PRO A 23 -2.19 0.17 14.96
C PRO A 23 -1.52 -1.10 14.43
N GLU A 24 -0.62 -1.66 15.21
CA GLU A 24 0.13 -2.84 14.80
C GLU A 24 -0.78 -4.00 14.43
N LYS A 25 -1.85 -4.20 15.20
CA LYS A 25 -2.83 -5.25 14.92
C LYS A 25 -3.50 -5.04 13.56
N GLU A 26 -3.77 -3.79 13.19
CA GLU A 26 -4.34 -3.48 11.89
C GLU A 26 -3.35 -3.74 10.76
N PHE A 27 -2.08 -3.46 10.97
CA PHE A 27 -1.05 -3.80 9.99
C PHE A 27 -1.03 -5.32 9.76
N GLU A 28 -1.04 -6.10 10.83
CA GLU A 28 -1.06 -7.56 10.72
C GLU A 28 -2.30 -8.05 9.97
N ASN A 29 -3.44 -7.44 10.22
CA ASN A 29 -4.68 -7.77 9.50
C ASN A 29 -4.56 -7.47 8.00
N LYS A 30 -3.94 -6.34 7.65
CA LYS A 30 -3.73 -5.99 6.25
C LYS A 30 -2.83 -7.01 5.54
N VAL A 31 -1.81 -7.50 6.23
CA VAL A 31 -0.94 -8.54 5.69
C VAL A 31 -1.72 -9.83 5.47
N GLN A 32 -2.45 -10.29 6.47
CA GLN A 32 -3.20 -11.54 6.37
C GLN A 32 -4.30 -11.50 5.32
N ARG A 33 -5.00 -10.37 5.20
CA ARG A 33 -6.14 -10.24 4.31
C ARG A 33 -5.76 -9.73 2.93
N LYS A 34 -4.48 -9.45 2.70
CA LYS A 34 -3.98 -8.90 1.43
C LYS A 34 -4.69 -7.60 1.07
N GLN A 35 -4.86 -6.73 2.06
CA GLN A 35 -5.55 -5.44 1.90
C GLN A 35 -4.58 -4.27 1.87
N GLY A 36 -3.35 -4.50 1.47
CA GLY A 36 -2.36 -3.48 1.29
C GLY A 36 -1.36 -3.85 0.22
N TYR A 37 -0.82 -2.84 -0.43
CA TYR A 37 0.18 -3.01 -1.49
C TYR A 37 1.40 -2.16 -1.18
N VAL A 38 2.55 -2.63 -1.64
CA VAL A 38 3.79 -1.86 -1.62
C VAL A 38 4.30 -1.76 -3.06
N LEU A 39 4.68 -0.56 -3.47
CA LEU A 39 5.29 -0.32 -4.77
C LEU A 39 6.79 -0.22 -4.59
N PHE A 40 7.52 -1.02 -5.35
CA PHE A 40 8.98 -1.02 -5.38
C PHE A 40 9.47 -0.39 -6.67
N ALA A 41 10.44 0.49 -6.58
CA ALA A 41 11.14 1.04 -7.73
C ALA A 41 12.58 0.60 -7.65
N ASP A 42 13.02 -0.19 -8.64
CA ASP A 42 14.37 -0.76 -8.71
C ASP A 42 14.76 -1.50 -7.41
N GLY A 43 13.80 -2.25 -6.87
CA GLY A 43 14.00 -3.04 -5.67
C GLY A 43 13.86 -2.30 -4.35
N LYS A 44 13.58 -1.00 -4.40
CA LYS A 44 13.42 -0.17 -3.20
C LYS A 44 11.94 0.18 -3.00
N PRO A 45 11.39 -0.01 -1.79
CA PRO A 45 10.00 0.38 -1.55
C PRO A 45 9.87 1.91 -1.54
N VAL A 46 8.89 2.44 -2.29
CA VAL A 46 8.71 3.88 -2.44
C VAL A 46 7.28 4.33 -2.22
N GLY A 47 6.32 3.43 -2.15
CA GLY A 47 4.92 3.81 -1.94
C GLY A 47 4.11 2.67 -1.37
N LEU A 48 2.94 3.03 -0.82
CA LEU A 48 2.01 2.05 -0.27
C LEU A 48 0.58 2.49 -0.48
N LEU A 49 -0.32 1.51 -0.50
CA LEU A 49 -1.76 1.73 -0.56
C LEU A 49 -2.41 0.70 0.35
N ARG A 50 -3.35 1.14 1.20
CA ARG A 50 -4.19 0.22 1.94
C ARG A 50 -5.66 0.53 1.70
N TYR A 51 -6.50 -0.50 1.77
CA TYR A 51 -7.93 -0.34 1.58
C TYR A 51 -8.68 -1.20 2.58
N ASN A 52 -9.96 -0.89 2.74
CA ASN A 52 -10.89 -1.68 3.55
C ASN A 52 -12.07 -2.08 2.69
N LEU A 53 -12.74 -3.15 3.08
CA LEU A 53 -14.02 -3.52 2.49
C LEU A 53 -15.12 -2.97 3.41
N PHE A 54 -16.00 -2.15 2.83
CA PHE A 54 -17.15 -1.64 3.54
C PHE A 54 -18.39 -2.47 3.16
N TRP A 55 -19.55 -1.97 3.47
CA TRP A 55 -20.82 -2.69 3.28
C TRP A 55 -20.87 -3.41 1.94
N ASP A 56 -21.39 -4.65 1.97
CA ASP A 56 -21.50 -5.49 0.77
C ASP A 56 -20.17 -5.73 0.09
N ASN A 57 -19.07 -5.71 0.87
CA ASN A 57 -17.72 -5.95 0.36
C ASN A 57 -17.27 -4.92 -0.68
N THR A 58 -17.76 -3.68 -0.58
CA THR A 58 -17.33 -2.61 -1.48
C THR A 58 -15.92 -2.15 -1.08
N PRO A 59 -14.93 -2.24 -1.97
CA PRO A 59 -13.58 -1.81 -1.65
C PRO A 59 -13.48 -0.29 -1.61
N PHE A 60 -12.72 0.21 -0.63
CA PHE A 60 -12.52 1.63 -0.45
C PHE A 60 -11.07 1.89 -0.07
N CYS A 61 -10.39 2.72 -0.87
CA CYS A 61 -9.01 3.10 -0.58
C CYS A 61 -9.00 4.03 0.63
N THR A 62 -8.37 3.59 1.72
CA THR A 62 -8.32 4.38 2.94
C THR A 62 -7.04 5.19 3.08
N LEU A 63 -5.99 4.81 2.38
CA LEU A 63 -4.72 5.52 2.48
C LEU A 63 -3.86 5.23 1.25
N LEU A 64 -3.23 6.28 0.73
CA LEU A 64 -2.26 6.17 -0.34
C LEU A 64 -1.11 7.12 -0.01
N PHE A 65 0.09 6.56 0.15
CA PHE A 65 1.30 7.35 0.38
C PHE A 65 2.40 6.97 -0.60
N VAL A 66 3.14 7.99 -1.04
CA VAL A 66 4.38 7.82 -1.78
C VAL A 66 5.45 8.60 -1.02
N ASP A 67 6.65 8.01 -0.87
CA ASP A 67 7.78 8.69 -0.26
C ASP A 67 7.93 10.07 -0.91
N TRP A 68 8.02 11.13 -0.11
CA TRP A 68 8.01 12.49 -0.63
C TRP A 68 9.13 12.75 -1.63
N GLN A 69 10.27 12.06 -1.49
CA GLN A 69 11.38 12.17 -2.44
C GLN A 69 11.06 11.54 -3.80
N GLU A 70 10.05 10.67 -3.83
CA GLU A 70 9.65 9.93 -5.02
C GLU A 70 8.33 10.41 -5.60
N GLN A 71 7.76 11.47 -5.05
CA GLN A 71 6.52 12.04 -5.57
C GLN A 71 6.75 12.66 -6.94
N HIS A 72 5.69 12.83 -7.71
CA HIS A 72 5.71 13.36 -9.08
C HIS A 72 6.29 12.40 -10.12
N LYS A 73 6.49 11.12 -9.77
CA LYS A 73 6.92 10.09 -10.72
C LYS A 73 5.78 9.17 -11.17
N GLY A 74 4.54 9.49 -10.80
CA GLY A 74 3.38 8.70 -11.19
C GLY A 74 3.18 7.44 -10.37
N TYR A 75 3.89 7.26 -9.26
CA TYR A 75 3.79 6.05 -8.45
C TYR A 75 2.43 5.91 -7.77
N GLY A 76 1.87 7.02 -7.29
CA GLY A 76 0.53 6.99 -6.70
C GLY A 76 -0.51 6.52 -7.69
N GLN A 77 -0.45 6.99 -8.92
CA GLN A 77 -1.38 6.57 -9.96
C GLN A 77 -1.19 5.09 -10.31
N GLN A 78 0.05 4.60 -10.32
CA GLN A 78 0.31 3.18 -10.56
C GLN A 78 -0.32 2.31 -9.48
N LEU A 79 -0.21 2.72 -8.21
CA LEU A 79 -0.83 2.01 -7.10
C LEU A 79 -2.36 1.99 -7.24
N LEU A 80 -2.96 3.12 -7.54
CA LEU A 80 -4.41 3.20 -7.72
C LEU A 80 -4.88 2.32 -8.87
N ASN A 81 -4.17 2.36 -10.00
CA ASN A 81 -4.51 1.54 -11.15
C ASN A 81 -4.41 0.06 -10.84
N HIS A 82 -3.36 -0.33 -10.12
CA HIS A 82 -3.18 -1.72 -9.74
C HIS A 82 -4.30 -2.19 -8.81
N TRP A 83 -4.67 -1.36 -7.83
CA TRP A 83 -5.75 -1.66 -6.92
C TRP A 83 -7.08 -1.83 -7.66
N GLU A 84 -7.39 -0.91 -8.58
CA GLU A 84 -8.62 -0.98 -9.36
C GLU A 84 -8.69 -2.26 -10.22
N GLN A 85 -7.56 -2.65 -10.80
CA GLN A 85 -7.50 -3.87 -11.63
C GLN A 85 -7.62 -5.13 -10.79
N ASP A 86 -7.12 -5.11 -9.56
CA ASP A 86 -7.18 -6.25 -8.65
C ASP A 86 -8.58 -6.43 -8.04
N MET A 87 -9.38 -5.38 -8.03
CA MET A 87 -10.75 -5.41 -7.56
C MET A 87 -11.69 -5.72 -8.71
#